data_93f48f8fe435a95e32fe2720d69d86f4
#
_entry.id   93f48f8fe435a95e32fe2720d69d86f4
#
_cell.length_a   1.000
_cell.length_b   1.000
_cell.length_c   1.000
_cell.angle_alpha   90.00
_cell.angle_beta   90.00
_cell.angle_gamma   90.00
#
_symmetry.space_group_name_H-M   'P 1'
#
loop_
_entity.id
_entity.type
_entity.pdbx_description
1 polymer ?
#
loop_
_entity_poly.entity_id
_entity_poly.type
_entity_poly.pdbx_seq_one_letter_code
_entity_poly.pdbx_strand_id
1 'polypeptide(L)'
;MPKLEMSEIEIFSTVVIFISAIGITLFSFWQYRRIEQELLKEKRLASDVQEANVIVAKGFQPAYVVVKAGRPVRLNFTRRQTSDCGEEVIIPAFDLRAHLPVDQTIKVELTPRQPGEYEFTCDKNVCRGTLVVEAN
;
A
#
# COMPACT_ATOMS: atom_id res chain seq x y z
N MET A 1 -4.13 -70.72 -8.34
CA MET A 1 -4.82 -69.59 -7.66
C MET A 1 -3.92 -68.47 -7.13
N PRO A 2 -2.59 -68.58 -7.09
CA PRO A 2 -1.76 -67.42 -6.63
C PRO A 2 -1.69 -66.26 -7.61
N LYS A 3 -2.10 -66.41 -8.84
CA LYS A 3 -2.06 -65.30 -9.84
C LYS A 3 -3.14 -64.24 -9.69
N LEU A 4 -4.23 -64.54 -8.99
CA LEU A 4 -5.32 -63.58 -8.75
C LEU A 4 -5.02 -62.62 -7.58
N GLU A 5 -4.30 -63.06 -6.58
CA GLU A 5 -3.90 -62.23 -5.47
C GLU A 5 -2.85 -61.16 -5.85
N MET A 6 -1.91 -61.51 -6.70
CA MET A 6 -0.90 -60.55 -7.19
C MET A 6 -1.52 -59.46 -8.06
N SER A 7 -2.55 -59.76 -8.85
CA SER A 7 -3.21 -58.77 -9.71
C SER A 7 -4.04 -57.75 -8.88
N GLU A 8 -4.64 -58.18 -7.80
CA GLU A 8 -5.38 -57.27 -6.91
C GLU A 8 -4.45 -56.31 -6.16
N ILE A 9 -3.31 -56.77 -5.68
CA ILE A 9 -2.31 -55.94 -5.00
C ILE A 9 -1.71 -54.92 -5.98
N GLU A 10 -1.43 -55.31 -7.22
CA GLU A 10 -0.93 -54.37 -8.23
C GLU A 10 -1.96 -53.28 -8.58
N ILE A 11 -3.22 -53.66 -8.74
CA ILE A 11 -4.32 -52.72 -9.00
C ILE A 11 -4.50 -51.76 -7.80
N PHE A 12 -4.45 -52.27 -6.58
CA PHE A 12 -4.56 -51.49 -5.36
C PHE A 12 -3.40 -50.48 -5.26
N SER A 13 -2.18 -50.92 -5.54
CA SER A 13 -0.99 -50.06 -5.50
C SER A 13 -1.07 -48.95 -6.54
N THR A 14 -1.48 -49.24 -7.75
CA THR A 14 -1.63 -48.24 -8.81
C THR A 14 -2.73 -47.22 -8.50
N VAL A 15 -3.86 -47.66 -7.98
CA VAL A 15 -4.96 -46.77 -7.55
C VAL A 15 -4.51 -45.81 -6.45
N VAL A 16 -3.79 -46.31 -5.46
CA VAL A 16 -3.27 -45.46 -4.34
C VAL A 16 -2.29 -44.42 -4.87
N ILE A 17 -1.42 -44.78 -5.79
CA ILE A 17 -0.48 -43.86 -6.43
C ILE A 17 -1.21 -42.75 -7.21
N PHE A 18 -2.25 -43.09 -7.97
CA PHE A 18 -3.05 -42.11 -8.70
C PHE A 18 -3.81 -41.14 -7.77
N ILE A 19 -4.41 -41.68 -6.71
CA ILE A 19 -5.11 -40.85 -5.73
C ILE A 19 -4.14 -39.89 -5.03
N SER A 20 -2.95 -40.35 -4.64
CA SER A 20 -1.94 -39.49 -4.02
C SER A 20 -1.42 -38.42 -4.98
N ALA A 21 -1.21 -38.74 -6.25
CA ALA A 21 -0.80 -37.79 -7.27
C ALA A 21 -1.87 -36.72 -7.51
N ILE A 22 -3.14 -37.09 -7.56
CA ILE A 22 -4.26 -36.15 -7.69
C ILE A 22 -4.34 -35.26 -6.44
N GLY A 23 -4.18 -35.84 -5.25
CA GLY A 23 -4.17 -35.08 -3.99
C GLY A 23 -3.06 -34.03 -3.95
N ILE A 24 -1.85 -34.39 -4.37
CA ILE A 24 -0.71 -33.48 -4.40
C ILE A 24 -0.95 -32.36 -5.43
N THR A 25 -1.48 -32.67 -6.60
CA THR A 25 -1.75 -31.65 -7.63
C THR A 25 -2.85 -30.68 -7.20
N LEU A 26 -3.92 -31.18 -6.59
CA LEU A 26 -4.99 -30.34 -6.05
C LEU A 26 -4.50 -29.46 -4.91
N PHE A 27 -3.67 -30.00 -4.02
CA PHE A 27 -3.08 -29.26 -2.92
C PHE A 27 -2.14 -28.16 -3.43
N SER A 28 -1.28 -28.48 -4.40
CA SER A 28 -0.40 -27.50 -5.03
C SER A 28 -1.18 -26.40 -5.76
N PHE A 29 -2.25 -26.78 -6.45
CA PHE A 29 -3.13 -25.83 -7.13
C PHE A 29 -3.86 -24.90 -6.14
N TRP A 30 -4.29 -25.43 -5.00
CA TRP A 30 -4.93 -24.65 -3.96
C TRP A 30 -3.96 -23.67 -3.29
N GLN A 31 -2.72 -24.10 -3.03
CA GLN A 31 -1.64 -23.25 -2.54
C GLN A 31 -1.31 -22.12 -3.55
N TYR A 32 -1.22 -22.49 -4.83
CA TYR A 32 -0.93 -21.53 -5.89
C TYR A 32 -2.00 -20.43 -5.96
N ARG A 33 -3.27 -20.80 -5.89
CA ARG A 33 -4.37 -19.84 -5.87
C ARG A 33 -4.34 -18.91 -4.66
N ARG A 34 -3.93 -19.40 -3.51
CA ARG A 34 -3.77 -18.54 -2.32
C ARG A 34 -2.73 -17.44 -2.53
N ILE A 35 -1.58 -17.81 -3.03
CA ILE A 35 -0.48 -16.87 -3.29
C ILE A 35 -0.92 -15.80 -4.30
N GLU A 36 -1.61 -16.20 -5.34
CA GLU A 36 -2.13 -15.28 -6.36
C GLU A 36 -3.12 -14.27 -5.78
N GLN A 37 -4.00 -14.69 -4.90
CA GLN A 37 -4.96 -13.80 -4.25
C GLN A 37 -4.28 -12.78 -3.33
N GLU A 38 -3.25 -13.18 -2.59
CA GLU A 38 -2.47 -12.27 -1.76
C GLU A 38 -1.74 -11.22 -2.60
N LEU A 39 -1.10 -11.64 -3.70
CA LEU A 39 -0.42 -10.73 -4.63
C LEU A 39 -1.39 -9.74 -5.29
N LEU A 40 -2.58 -10.21 -5.67
CA LEU A 40 -3.61 -9.34 -6.25
C LEU A 40 -4.16 -8.35 -5.22
N LYS A 41 -4.25 -8.76 -3.98
CA LYS A 41 -4.69 -7.89 -2.87
C LYS A 41 -3.68 -6.76 -2.61
N GLU A 42 -2.39 -7.10 -2.55
CA GLU A 42 -1.32 -6.10 -2.43
C GLU A 42 -1.31 -5.14 -3.62
N LYS A 43 -1.45 -5.66 -4.83
CA LYS A 43 -1.49 -4.84 -6.04
C LYS A 43 -2.70 -3.91 -6.06
N ARG A 44 -3.86 -4.36 -5.58
CA ARG A 44 -5.06 -3.52 -5.46
C ARG A 44 -4.86 -2.41 -4.43
N LEU A 45 -4.29 -2.73 -3.27
CA LEU A 45 -3.98 -1.73 -2.24
C LEU A 45 -2.98 -0.69 -2.76
N ALA A 46 -1.96 -1.12 -3.49
CA ALA A 46 -0.99 -0.21 -4.11
C ALA A 46 -1.60 0.66 -5.21
N SER A 47 -2.57 0.15 -5.98
CA SER A 47 -3.24 0.92 -7.03
C SER A 47 -4.30 1.90 -6.50
N ASP A 48 -4.75 1.72 -5.27
CA ASP A 48 -5.74 2.60 -4.63
C ASP A 48 -5.11 3.76 -3.86
N VAL A 49 -3.78 3.84 -3.83
CA VAL A 49 -3.05 4.93 -3.18
C VAL A 49 -3.20 6.21 -3.99
N GLN A 50 -3.72 7.24 -3.34
CA GLN A 50 -3.80 8.59 -3.90
C GLN A 50 -2.45 9.27 -3.70
N GLU A 51 -1.87 9.77 -4.78
CA GLU A 51 -0.55 10.40 -4.73
C GLU A 51 -0.65 11.88 -5.10
N ALA A 52 -0.01 12.73 -4.31
CA ALA A 52 0.07 14.15 -4.58
C ALA A 52 1.49 14.66 -4.34
N ASN A 53 1.94 15.53 -5.24
CA ASN A 53 3.25 16.15 -5.15
C ASN A 53 3.11 17.58 -4.64
N VAL A 54 3.86 17.90 -3.59
CA VAL A 54 3.86 19.23 -2.97
C VAL A 54 5.28 19.76 -2.97
N ILE A 55 5.47 20.93 -3.57
CA ILE A 55 6.76 21.63 -3.58
C ILE A 55 6.77 22.63 -2.45
N VAL A 56 7.82 22.59 -1.62
CA VAL A 56 8.04 23.50 -0.52
C VAL A 56 9.10 24.52 -0.92
N ALA A 57 8.66 25.73 -1.26
CA ALA A 57 9.54 26.83 -1.64
C ALA A 57 9.16 28.09 -0.84
N LYS A 58 8.44 29.03 -1.43
CA LYS A 58 7.89 30.21 -0.72
C LYS A 58 6.58 29.91 0.01
N GLY A 59 6.18 28.67 0.04
CA GLY A 59 4.99 28.12 0.62
C GLY A 59 4.81 26.71 0.07
N PHE A 60 3.70 26.07 0.41
CA PHE A 60 3.34 24.78 -0.18
C PHE A 60 2.64 25.00 -1.53
N GLN A 61 3.12 24.32 -2.57
CA GLN A 61 2.56 24.39 -3.92
C GLN A 61 2.26 22.99 -4.43
N PRO A 62 0.97 22.63 -4.62
CA PRO A 62 -0.22 23.42 -4.33
C PRO A 62 -0.49 23.57 -2.84
N ALA A 63 -1.11 24.69 -2.44
CA ALA A 63 -1.50 24.91 -1.06
C ALA A 63 -2.73 24.10 -0.63
N TYR A 64 -3.48 23.59 -1.60
CA TYR A 64 -4.65 22.74 -1.39
C TYR A 64 -4.45 21.41 -2.09
N VAL A 65 -4.61 20.33 -1.35
CA VAL A 65 -4.55 18.97 -1.89
C VAL A 65 -5.90 18.29 -1.59
N VAL A 66 -6.57 17.80 -2.63
CA VAL A 66 -7.88 17.15 -2.52
C VAL A 66 -7.70 15.65 -2.64
N VAL A 67 -8.19 14.90 -1.67
CA VAL A 67 -8.12 13.44 -1.62
C VAL A 67 -9.45 12.86 -1.17
N LYS A 68 -9.63 11.55 -1.31
CA LYS A 68 -10.82 10.83 -0.87
C LYS A 68 -10.59 10.16 0.49
N ALA A 69 -11.62 10.18 1.32
CA ALA A 69 -11.60 9.50 2.62
C ALA A 69 -11.55 7.97 2.46
N GLY A 70 -10.96 7.28 3.42
CA GLY A 70 -10.89 5.83 3.46
C GLY A 70 -9.85 5.20 2.53
N ARG A 71 -9.10 6.00 1.78
CA ARG A 71 -8.04 5.53 0.89
C ARG A 71 -6.68 6.01 1.36
N PRO A 72 -5.62 5.19 1.23
CA PRO A 72 -4.27 5.64 1.54
C PRO A 72 -3.86 6.83 0.67
N VAL A 73 -3.20 7.80 1.26
CA VAL A 73 -2.69 8.99 0.59
C VAL A 73 -1.19 9.04 0.76
N ARG A 74 -0.49 9.27 -0.33
CA ARG A 74 0.96 9.51 -0.33
C ARG A 74 1.21 10.95 -0.75
N LEU A 75 1.74 11.73 0.17
CA LEU A 75 2.17 13.10 -0.09
C LEU A 75 3.68 13.13 -0.31
N ASN A 76 4.10 13.57 -1.47
CA ASN A 76 5.52 13.71 -1.81
C ASN A 76 5.91 15.17 -1.63
N PHE A 77 6.65 15.46 -0.57
CA PHE A 77 7.16 16.80 -0.31
C PHE A 77 8.57 16.95 -0.83
N THR A 78 8.78 17.96 -1.67
CA THR A 78 10.09 18.30 -2.20
C THR A 78 10.44 19.73 -1.78
N ARG A 79 11.44 19.87 -0.91
CA ARG A 79 11.91 21.17 -0.44
C ARG A 79 12.94 21.73 -1.43
N ARG A 80 12.73 22.96 -1.87
CA ARG A 80 13.69 23.68 -2.69
C ARG A 80 14.70 24.46 -1.85
N GLN A 81 15.87 24.66 -2.42
CA GLN A 81 16.99 25.35 -1.75
C GLN A 81 16.66 26.77 -1.30
N THR A 82 15.77 27.46 -2.01
CA THR A 82 15.32 28.81 -1.72
C THR A 82 14.11 28.88 -0.81
N SER A 83 13.79 27.78 -0.11
CA SER A 83 12.61 27.71 0.75
C SER A 83 12.76 28.58 1.99
N ASP A 84 11.81 29.50 2.20
CA ASP A 84 11.64 30.24 3.45
C ASP A 84 10.87 29.44 4.50
N CYS A 85 10.24 28.34 4.10
CA CYS A 85 9.62 27.40 5.00
C CYS A 85 10.69 26.62 5.77
N GLY A 86 10.36 26.15 6.95
CA GLY A 86 11.27 25.39 7.78
C GLY A 86 11.71 24.05 7.19
N GLU A 87 12.44 23.30 7.96
CA GLU A 87 13.03 22.03 7.55
C GLU A 87 12.09 20.85 7.75
N GLU A 88 10.94 21.04 8.39
CA GLU A 88 9.99 19.99 8.69
C GLU A 88 8.58 20.36 8.23
N VAL A 89 7.83 19.34 7.81
CA VAL A 89 6.38 19.44 7.62
C VAL A 89 5.68 18.75 8.79
N ILE A 90 4.64 19.38 9.30
CA ILE A 90 3.86 18.90 10.43
C ILE A 90 2.40 18.82 10.01
N ILE A 91 1.79 17.65 10.22
CA ILE A 91 0.36 17.42 10.01
C ILE A 91 -0.25 17.06 11.37
N PRO A 92 -0.73 18.04 12.15
CA PRO A 92 -1.14 17.81 13.54
C PRO A 92 -2.30 16.82 13.67
N ALA A 93 -3.24 16.85 12.73
CA ALA A 93 -4.41 15.99 12.76
C ALA A 93 -4.07 14.49 12.69
N PHE A 94 -2.93 14.15 12.12
CA PHE A 94 -2.44 12.76 11.97
C PHE A 94 -1.21 12.49 12.86
N ASP A 95 -0.82 13.43 13.69
CA ASP A 95 0.38 13.35 14.54
C ASP A 95 1.63 12.98 13.73
N LEU A 96 1.76 13.56 12.53
CA LEU A 96 2.86 13.33 11.62
C LEU A 96 3.81 14.52 11.56
N ARG A 97 5.08 14.20 11.59
CA ARG A 97 6.18 15.14 11.42
C ARG A 97 7.24 14.50 10.53
N ALA A 98 7.68 15.22 9.51
CA ALA A 98 8.70 14.72 8.59
C ALA A 98 9.76 15.78 8.35
N HIS A 99 11.02 15.39 8.43
CA HIS A 99 12.16 16.22 8.07
C HIS A 99 12.33 16.25 6.55
N LEU A 100 12.48 17.47 6.00
CA LEU A 100 12.60 17.70 4.57
C LEU A 100 14.02 18.16 4.22
N PRO A 101 14.92 17.25 3.79
CA PRO A 101 16.22 17.63 3.23
C PRO A 101 16.06 18.46 1.97
N VAL A 102 17.01 19.37 1.72
CA VAL A 102 17.02 20.22 0.54
C VAL A 102 17.13 19.36 -0.73
N ASP A 103 16.31 19.69 -1.74
CA ASP A 103 16.29 19.06 -3.06
C ASP A 103 16.08 17.55 -3.04
N GLN A 104 15.43 17.04 -1.98
CA GLN A 104 15.02 15.63 -1.85
C GLN A 104 13.52 15.53 -1.70
N THR A 105 12.97 14.45 -2.24
CA THR A 105 11.53 14.16 -2.10
C THR A 105 11.33 13.19 -0.94
N ILE A 106 10.54 13.60 0.04
CA ILE A 106 10.16 12.78 1.18
C ILE A 106 8.69 12.37 1.03
N LYS A 107 8.44 11.08 1.16
CA LYS A 107 7.11 10.49 1.06
C LYS A 107 6.48 10.40 2.44
N VAL A 108 5.30 10.98 2.59
CA VAL A 108 4.50 10.90 3.82
C VAL A 108 3.22 10.15 3.49
N GLU A 109 2.97 9.06 4.17
CA GLU A 109 1.79 8.22 3.97
C GLU A 109 0.81 8.40 5.13
N LEU A 110 -0.45 8.56 4.80
CA LEU A 110 -1.54 8.67 5.77
C LEU A 110 -2.83 8.13 5.17
N THR A 111 -3.76 7.74 6.03
CA THR A 111 -5.09 7.28 5.61
C THR A 111 -6.15 8.10 6.35
N PRO A 112 -6.69 9.15 5.71
CA PRO A 112 -7.75 9.94 6.32
C PRO A 112 -9.05 9.13 6.36
N ARG A 113 -9.64 9.03 7.53
CA ARG A 113 -10.88 8.26 7.72
C ARG A 113 -12.14 9.10 7.63
N GLN A 114 -12.05 10.38 8.01
CA GLN A 114 -13.18 11.29 8.06
C GLN A 114 -12.99 12.42 7.05
N PRO A 115 -14.06 12.77 6.30
CA PRO A 115 -14.04 13.96 5.46
C PRO A 115 -13.82 15.23 6.29
N GLY A 116 -13.18 16.21 5.70
CA GLY A 116 -12.91 17.49 6.34
C GLY A 116 -11.68 18.17 5.76
N GLU A 117 -11.31 19.27 6.36
CA GLU A 117 -10.11 20.02 6.02
C GLU A 117 -9.06 19.85 7.11
N TYR A 118 -7.88 19.45 6.73
CA TYR A 118 -6.77 19.25 7.65
C TYR A 118 -5.60 20.13 7.23
N GLU A 119 -5.09 20.90 8.18
CA GLU A 119 -3.98 21.81 7.92
C GLU A 119 -2.64 21.11 8.09
N PHE A 120 -1.71 21.39 7.19
CA PHE A 120 -0.31 21.03 7.35
C PHE A 120 0.56 22.29 7.34
N THR A 121 1.55 22.33 8.20
CA THR A 121 2.39 23.48 8.43
C THR A 121 3.87 23.10 8.43
N CYS A 122 4.74 24.09 8.42
CA CYS A 122 6.16 23.88 8.67
C CYS A 122 6.51 24.13 10.14
N ASP A 123 7.71 23.76 10.54
CA ASP A 123 8.22 23.92 11.91
C ASP A 123 8.26 25.41 12.36
N LYS A 124 8.50 26.32 11.41
CA LYS A 124 8.48 27.77 11.68
C LYS A 124 7.08 28.39 11.65
N ASN A 125 6.07 27.61 11.33
CA ASN A 125 4.68 28.04 11.19
C ASN A 125 4.46 29.24 10.24
N VAL A 126 5.35 29.42 9.29
CA VAL A 126 5.31 30.49 8.27
C VAL A 126 4.52 30.04 7.04
N CYS A 127 4.64 28.76 6.69
CA CYS A 127 3.99 28.18 5.53
C CYS A 127 2.84 27.25 5.97
N ARG A 128 1.70 27.35 5.30
CA ARG A 128 0.52 26.55 5.60
C ARG A 128 -0.08 25.98 4.32
N GLY A 129 -0.58 24.77 4.41
CA GLY A 129 -1.35 24.15 3.36
C GLY A 129 -2.56 23.43 3.93
N THR A 130 -3.50 23.07 3.07
CA THR A 130 -4.73 22.39 3.47
C THR A 130 -4.90 21.10 2.69
N LEU A 131 -5.10 20.01 3.41
CA LEU A 131 -5.50 18.72 2.87
C LEU A 131 -7.03 18.62 2.97
N VAL A 132 -7.69 18.67 1.84
CA VAL A 132 -9.15 18.54 1.75
C VAL A 132 -9.49 17.07 1.53
N VAL A 133 -10.19 16.48 2.49
CA VAL A 133 -10.64 15.09 2.42
C VAL A 133 -12.13 15.08 2.09
N GLU A 134 -12.46 14.61 0.92
CA GLU A 134 -13.84 14.46 0.47
C GLU A 134 -14.39 13.09 0.84
N ALA A 135 -15.72 13.03 1.03
CA ALA A 135 -16.41 11.77 1.20
C ALA A 135 -16.25 10.88 -0.05
N ASN A 136 -16.07 9.58 0.17
CA ASN A 136 -15.90 8.62 -0.91
C ASN A 136 -17.26 8.19 -1.49
#